data_b27526b530f8d5db8375e3ff6b94f559
#
_entry.id   b27526b530f8d5db8375e3ff6b94f559
#
_cell.length_a   1.000
_cell.length_b   1.000
_cell.length_c   1.000
_cell.angle_alpha   90.00
_cell.angle_beta   90.00
_cell.angle_gamma   90.00
#
_symmetry.space_group_name_H-M   'P 1'
#
loop_
_entity.id
_entity.type
_entity.pdbx_description
1 polymer ?
#
loop_
_entity_poly.entity_id
_entity_poly.type
_entity_poly.pdbx_seq_one_letter_code
_entity_poly.pdbx_strand_id
1 'polypeptide(L)'
;MAAARRIVALLALALVASPAALAAPSRPAVALSTLERSVLVDINALRAQHHLSKLRFSARLTTAALAHSQQMANDGYFAHESADGSAFWKRVQRFYASSQWRFWSVGENLLWSVRDIDSHDALSLWWESPEHRRNLLNPAWREIGISALHAAQAPGIYGGLDVTIVTTDFGVRR
;
A
#
# COMPACT_ATOMS: atom_id res chain seq x y z
N MET A 1 -66.70 -48.54 37.54
CA MET A 1 -65.48 -47.86 38.14
C MET A 1 -64.43 -47.64 37.05
N ALA A 2 -64.35 -46.47 36.51
CA ALA A 2 -63.42 -46.12 35.39
C ALA A 2 -62.22 -45.35 35.95
N ALA A 3 -61.02 -45.91 35.79
CA ALA A 3 -59.78 -45.29 36.22
C ALA A 3 -59.28 -44.30 35.14
N ALA A 4 -59.20 -43.04 35.49
CA ALA A 4 -58.63 -41.97 34.65
C ALA A 4 -57.09 -42.03 34.63
N ARG A 5 -56.48 -42.28 33.46
CA ARG A 5 -55.06 -42.18 33.23
C ARG A 5 -54.73 -40.76 32.94
N ARG A 6 -53.92 -40.15 33.81
CA ARG A 6 -53.25 -38.78 33.57
C ARG A 6 -52.04 -38.96 32.70
N ILE A 7 -52.07 -38.36 31.51
CA ILE A 7 -50.89 -38.24 30.63
C ILE A 7 -50.14 -36.99 31.05
N VAL A 8 -48.88 -37.14 31.51
CA VAL A 8 -47.95 -36.04 31.79
C VAL A 8 -47.12 -35.84 30.51
N ALA A 9 -47.34 -34.72 29.81
CA ALA A 9 -46.53 -34.35 28.67
C ALA A 9 -45.26 -33.60 29.16
N LEU A 10 -44.09 -34.23 28.97
CA LEU A 10 -42.80 -33.61 29.21
C LEU A 10 -42.45 -32.73 27.99
N LEU A 11 -42.45 -31.41 28.16
CA LEU A 11 -41.93 -30.48 27.16
C LEU A 11 -40.38 -30.47 27.26
N ALA A 12 -39.72 -31.07 26.28
CA ALA A 12 -38.27 -30.97 26.12
C ALA A 12 -37.91 -29.61 25.46
N LEU A 13 -37.34 -28.71 26.24
CA LEU A 13 -36.83 -27.44 25.74
C LEU A 13 -35.47 -27.69 25.05
N ALA A 14 -35.45 -27.72 23.72
CA ALA A 14 -34.21 -27.82 22.95
C ALA A 14 -33.49 -26.46 22.95
N LEU A 15 -32.35 -26.36 23.66
CA LEU A 15 -31.42 -25.23 23.62
C LEU A 15 -30.70 -25.28 22.29
N VAL A 16 -31.07 -24.40 21.34
CA VAL A 16 -30.33 -24.21 20.09
C VAL A 16 -29.13 -23.34 20.42
N ALA A 17 -27.96 -23.94 20.57
CA ALA A 17 -26.69 -23.20 20.67
C ALA A 17 -26.33 -22.63 19.30
N SER A 18 -26.45 -21.30 19.13
CA SER A 18 -25.94 -20.63 17.94
C SER A 18 -24.42 -20.78 17.85
N PRO A 19 -23.85 -21.22 16.72
CA PRO A 19 -22.40 -21.26 16.57
C PRO A 19 -21.87 -19.83 16.62
N ALA A 20 -20.98 -19.53 17.59
CA ALA A 20 -20.21 -18.30 17.63
C ALA A 20 -19.38 -18.24 16.35
N ALA A 21 -19.66 -17.25 15.49
CA ALA A 21 -18.86 -16.98 14.31
C ALA A 21 -17.45 -16.62 14.79
N LEU A 22 -16.47 -17.50 14.54
CA LEU A 22 -15.05 -17.18 14.70
C LEU A 22 -14.73 -16.00 13.80
N ALA A 23 -14.48 -14.83 14.40
CA ALA A 23 -14.01 -13.67 13.69
C ALA A 23 -12.68 -14.06 12.98
N ALA A 24 -12.65 -13.93 11.66
CA ALA A 24 -11.42 -14.15 10.91
C ALA A 24 -10.32 -13.21 11.46
N PRO A 25 -9.07 -13.69 11.62
CA PRO A 25 -7.99 -12.86 12.12
C PRO A 25 -7.85 -11.61 11.22
N SER A 26 -8.03 -10.44 11.81
CA SER A 26 -7.82 -9.18 11.11
C SER A 26 -6.35 -9.13 10.64
N ARG A 27 -6.13 -8.99 9.32
CA ARG A 27 -4.80 -8.72 8.78
C ARG A 27 -4.23 -7.51 9.53
N PRO A 28 -2.96 -7.57 9.99
CA PRO A 28 -2.35 -6.41 10.62
C PRO A 28 -2.43 -5.22 9.64
N ALA A 29 -2.89 -4.09 10.14
CA ALA A 29 -2.95 -2.88 9.34
C ALA A 29 -1.53 -2.52 8.92
N VAL A 30 -1.32 -2.25 7.62
CA VAL A 30 -0.04 -1.73 7.11
C VAL A 30 0.16 -0.36 7.76
N ALA A 31 1.12 -0.27 8.70
CA ALA A 31 1.47 0.98 9.35
C ALA A 31 2.68 1.59 8.63
N LEU A 32 2.62 2.90 8.36
CA LEU A 32 3.76 3.63 7.81
C LEU A 32 4.90 3.73 8.84
N SER A 33 6.15 3.56 8.39
CA SER A 33 7.35 3.93 9.14
C SER A 33 7.40 5.44 9.37
N THR A 34 8.36 5.90 10.17
CA THR A 34 8.55 7.34 10.40
C THR A 34 8.87 8.08 9.08
N LEU A 35 9.79 7.55 8.28
CA LEU A 35 10.17 8.15 7.00
C LEU A 35 8.98 8.19 6.02
N GLU A 36 8.27 7.09 5.84
CA GLU A 36 7.10 7.03 4.97
C GLU A 36 6.01 8.02 5.36
N ARG A 37 5.80 8.20 6.66
CA ARG A 37 4.85 9.18 7.20
C ARG A 37 5.29 10.61 6.92
N SER A 38 6.58 10.92 7.10
CA SER A 38 7.14 12.23 6.78
C SER A 38 7.05 12.53 5.28
N VAL A 39 7.37 11.57 4.41
CA VAL A 39 7.20 11.71 2.95
C VAL A 39 5.75 12.04 2.58
N LEU A 40 4.76 11.37 3.19
CA LEU A 40 3.34 11.67 2.96
C LEU A 40 2.98 13.10 3.39
N VAL A 41 3.49 13.54 4.53
CA VAL A 41 3.24 14.90 5.06
C VAL A 41 3.83 15.94 4.11
N ASP A 42 5.08 15.77 3.68
CA ASP A 42 5.79 16.75 2.84
C ASP A 42 5.22 16.81 1.42
N ILE A 43 4.86 15.66 0.82
CA ILE A 43 4.13 15.64 -0.46
C ILE A 43 2.80 16.40 -0.33
N ASN A 44 2.06 16.19 0.75
CA ASN A 44 0.78 16.87 0.95
C ASN A 44 0.95 18.37 1.27
N ALA A 45 2.04 18.78 1.91
CA ALA A 45 2.39 20.18 2.11
C ALA A 45 2.71 20.86 0.76
N LEU A 46 3.55 20.23 -0.07
CA LEU A 46 3.84 20.69 -1.43
C LEU A 46 2.55 20.82 -2.26
N ARG A 47 1.69 19.81 -2.25
CA ARG A 47 0.42 19.85 -2.99
C ARG A 47 -0.50 20.99 -2.54
N ALA A 48 -0.55 21.25 -1.23
CA ALA A 48 -1.33 22.38 -0.68
C ALA A 48 -0.78 23.74 -1.17
N GLN A 49 0.53 23.92 -1.26
CA GLN A 49 1.17 25.13 -1.83
C GLN A 49 0.77 25.34 -3.29
N HIS A 50 0.50 24.25 -4.03
CA HIS A 50 0.03 24.28 -5.41
C HIS A 50 -1.49 24.18 -5.56
N HIS A 51 -2.27 24.44 -4.50
CA HIS A 51 -3.75 24.40 -4.48
C HIS A 51 -4.34 23.06 -4.93
N LEU A 52 -3.61 21.95 -4.72
CA LEU A 52 -4.04 20.60 -5.06
C LEU A 52 -4.63 19.88 -3.85
N SER A 53 -5.56 18.97 -4.11
CA SER A 53 -6.13 18.11 -3.06
C SER A 53 -5.04 17.25 -2.42
N LYS A 54 -5.09 17.10 -1.09
CA LYS A 54 -4.24 16.17 -0.35
C LYS A 54 -4.51 14.74 -0.79
N LEU A 55 -3.45 13.94 -0.84
CA LEU A 55 -3.52 12.51 -1.09
C LEU A 55 -3.84 11.76 0.20
N ARG A 56 -4.73 10.79 0.12
CA ARG A 56 -5.04 9.90 1.23
C ARG A 56 -4.11 8.68 1.20
N PHE A 57 -3.67 8.25 2.35
CA PHE A 57 -2.94 7.00 2.50
C PHE A 57 -3.75 5.81 1.98
N SER A 58 -3.11 4.93 1.24
CA SER A 58 -3.67 3.69 0.71
C SER A 58 -2.79 2.50 1.05
N ALA A 59 -3.23 1.65 1.98
CA ALA A 59 -2.51 0.42 2.33
C ALA A 59 -2.28 -0.50 1.12
N ARG A 60 -3.19 -0.49 0.14
CA ARG A 60 -3.07 -1.29 -1.09
C ARG A 60 -1.94 -0.80 -1.98
N LEU A 61 -1.83 0.51 -2.18
CA LEU A 61 -0.72 1.10 -2.93
C LEU A 61 0.60 0.93 -2.17
N THR A 62 0.60 1.05 -0.84
CA THR A 62 1.80 0.79 -0.02
C THR A 62 2.26 -0.66 -0.16
N THR A 63 1.35 -1.63 -0.20
CA THR A 63 1.74 -3.02 -0.44
C THR A 63 2.34 -3.21 -1.83
N ALA A 64 1.85 -2.53 -2.86
CA ALA A 64 2.42 -2.57 -4.21
C ALA A 64 3.82 -1.94 -4.24
N ALA A 65 3.99 -0.77 -3.63
CA ALA A 65 5.26 -0.06 -3.50
C ALA A 65 6.30 -0.90 -2.75
N LEU A 66 5.92 -1.51 -1.61
CA LEU A 66 6.80 -2.39 -0.83
C LEU A 66 7.25 -3.62 -1.63
N ALA A 67 6.30 -4.27 -2.32
CA ALA A 67 6.64 -5.43 -3.14
C ALA A 67 7.66 -5.08 -4.24
N HIS A 68 7.57 -3.87 -4.80
CA HIS A 68 8.54 -3.40 -5.79
C HIS A 68 9.89 -3.05 -5.19
N SER A 69 9.90 -2.30 -4.09
CA SER A 69 11.16 -2.00 -3.37
C SER A 69 11.89 -3.28 -2.97
N GLN A 70 11.18 -4.30 -2.49
CA GLN A 70 11.75 -5.61 -2.16
C GLN A 70 12.32 -6.32 -3.39
N GLN A 71 11.59 -6.30 -4.52
CA GLN A 71 12.07 -6.92 -5.75
C GLN A 71 13.33 -6.22 -6.26
N MET A 72 13.35 -4.89 -6.33
CA MET A 72 14.54 -4.12 -6.72
C MET A 72 15.74 -4.42 -5.84
N ALA A 73 15.51 -4.45 -4.51
CA ALA A 73 16.57 -4.74 -3.53
C ALA A 73 17.15 -6.15 -3.68
N ASN A 74 16.29 -7.17 -3.85
CA ASN A 74 16.71 -8.57 -3.91
C ASN A 74 17.36 -8.94 -5.24
N ASP A 75 16.81 -8.43 -6.35
CA ASP A 75 17.23 -8.78 -7.71
C ASP A 75 18.31 -7.83 -8.25
N GLY A 76 18.64 -6.76 -7.51
CA GLY A 76 19.74 -5.85 -7.82
C GLY A 76 19.52 -4.98 -9.05
N TYR A 77 18.30 -4.51 -9.28
CA TYR A 77 17.96 -3.59 -10.38
C TYR A 77 17.21 -2.37 -9.87
N PHE A 78 17.11 -1.33 -10.71
CA PHE A 78 16.33 -0.12 -10.42
C PHE A 78 15.63 0.35 -11.70
N ALA A 79 14.33 0.13 -11.78
CA ALA A 79 13.49 0.47 -12.92
C ALA A 79 12.02 0.52 -12.50
N HIS A 80 11.18 1.19 -13.28
CA HIS A 80 9.72 1.15 -13.09
C HIS A 80 9.12 -0.22 -13.42
N GLU A 81 9.66 -0.92 -14.41
CA GLU A 81 9.27 -2.26 -14.79
C GLU A 81 9.62 -3.27 -13.70
N SER A 82 8.82 -4.32 -13.59
CA SER A 82 9.14 -5.47 -12.75
C SER A 82 10.30 -6.27 -13.37
N ALA A 83 10.97 -7.14 -12.60
CA ALA A 83 12.12 -7.94 -13.08
C ALA A 83 11.82 -8.80 -14.32
N ASP A 84 10.55 -9.17 -14.54
CA ASP A 84 10.09 -9.89 -15.73
C ASP A 84 9.83 -8.98 -16.95
N GLY A 85 10.16 -7.68 -16.86
CA GLY A 85 9.92 -6.68 -17.90
C GLY A 85 8.46 -6.20 -17.98
N SER A 86 7.59 -6.66 -17.08
CA SER A 86 6.19 -6.21 -17.11
C SER A 86 6.07 -4.77 -16.62
N ALA A 87 5.19 -3.99 -17.28
CA ALA A 87 4.94 -2.60 -16.95
C ALA A 87 4.45 -2.43 -15.50
N PHE A 88 4.91 -1.38 -14.81
CA PHE A 88 4.65 -1.10 -13.39
C PHE A 88 3.17 -1.15 -13.01
N TRP A 89 2.29 -0.62 -13.87
CA TRP A 89 0.86 -0.59 -13.60
C TRP A 89 0.24 -1.99 -13.45
N LYS A 90 0.80 -3.04 -14.10
CA LYS A 90 0.34 -4.44 -13.93
C LYS A 90 0.63 -4.93 -12.51
N ARG A 91 1.78 -4.56 -11.93
CA ARG A 91 2.12 -4.84 -10.54
C ARG A 91 1.14 -4.14 -9.61
N VAL A 92 0.96 -2.81 -9.80
CA VAL A 92 0.05 -2.03 -8.97
C VAL A 92 -1.38 -2.56 -9.03
N GLN A 93 -1.86 -2.98 -10.20
CA GLN A 93 -3.21 -3.51 -10.40
C GLN A 93 -3.50 -4.76 -9.57
N ARG A 94 -2.48 -5.59 -9.26
CA ARG A 94 -2.65 -6.80 -8.41
C ARG A 94 -3.10 -6.43 -6.99
N PHE A 95 -2.73 -5.28 -6.49
CA PHE A 95 -3.05 -4.80 -5.14
C PHE A 95 -4.15 -3.73 -5.14
N TYR A 96 -4.12 -2.86 -6.13
CA TYR A 96 -5.03 -1.72 -6.31
C TYR A 96 -5.89 -1.96 -7.55
N ALA A 97 -6.83 -2.91 -7.43
CA ALA A 97 -7.61 -3.42 -8.56
C ALA A 97 -8.45 -2.36 -9.28
N SER A 98 -8.58 -2.52 -10.60
CA SER A 98 -9.34 -1.65 -11.51
C SER A 98 -10.76 -2.16 -11.79
N SER A 99 -11.06 -3.44 -11.57
CA SER A 99 -12.19 -4.17 -12.13
C SER A 99 -13.59 -3.67 -11.74
N GLN A 100 -13.70 -2.84 -10.68
CA GLN A 100 -14.99 -2.31 -10.20
C GLN A 100 -15.14 -0.79 -10.43
N TRP A 101 -14.23 -0.18 -11.20
CA TRP A 101 -14.11 1.26 -11.34
C TRP A 101 -14.24 1.67 -12.80
N ARG A 102 -15.00 2.72 -13.07
CA ARG A 102 -15.13 3.28 -14.43
C ARG A 102 -13.87 3.97 -14.91
N PHE A 103 -13.10 4.49 -13.95
CA PHE A 103 -11.83 5.14 -14.20
C PHE A 103 -10.80 4.66 -13.19
N TRP A 104 -9.64 4.30 -13.68
CA TRP A 104 -8.49 3.85 -12.89
C TRP A 104 -7.21 4.37 -13.55
N SER A 105 -6.36 4.98 -12.77
CA SER A 105 -5.04 5.43 -13.21
C SER A 105 -4.06 5.37 -12.05
N VAL A 106 -2.80 5.10 -12.36
CA VAL A 106 -1.69 5.03 -11.41
C VAL A 106 -0.45 5.72 -11.96
N GLY A 107 0.40 6.18 -11.06
CA GLY A 107 1.72 6.72 -11.35
C GLY A 107 2.70 6.26 -10.29
N GLU A 108 3.99 6.33 -10.59
CA GLU A 108 5.05 5.88 -9.68
C GLU A 108 6.22 6.86 -9.70
N ASN A 109 6.79 7.13 -8.52
CA ASN A 109 8.11 7.75 -8.39
C ASN A 109 9.00 6.82 -7.62
N LEU A 110 10.26 6.72 -8.06
CA LEU A 110 11.30 5.90 -7.46
C LEU A 110 12.51 6.77 -7.10
N LEU A 111 13.20 6.39 -6.05
CA LEU A 111 14.57 6.83 -5.75
C LEU A 111 15.28 5.77 -4.91
N TRP A 112 16.61 5.82 -4.92
CA TRP A 112 17.43 5.11 -3.95
C TRP A 112 18.62 5.96 -3.51
N SER A 113 19.15 5.70 -2.32
CA SER A 113 20.28 6.41 -1.74
C SER A 113 21.15 5.46 -0.92
N VAL A 114 22.45 5.67 -0.95
CA VAL A 114 23.44 5.03 -0.06
C VAL A 114 23.61 5.77 1.27
N ARG A 115 23.01 6.93 1.44
CA ARG A 115 23.01 7.70 2.68
C ARG A 115 21.66 7.57 3.35
N ASP A 116 21.66 7.85 4.65
CA ASP A 116 20.41 8.14 5.33
C ASP A 116 19.72 9.26 4.56
N ILE A 117 18.49 9.01 4.17
CA ILE A 117 17.65 9.94 3.42
C ILE A 117 16.46 10.32 4.29
N ASP A 118 16.17 11.59 4.38
CA ASP A 118 14.94 12.08 4.97
C ASP A 118 13.88 12.42 3.92
N SER A 119 12.71 12.85 4.37
CA SER A 119 11.60 13.15 3.48
C SER A 119 11.83 14.42 2.64
N HIS A 120 12.56 15.38 3.18
CA HIS A 120 12.91 16.61 2.45
C HIS A 120 13.89 16.31 1.31
N ASP A 121 14.91 15.50 1.56
CA ASP A 121 15.86 15.04 0.54
C ASP A 121 15.15 14.27 -0.57
N ALA A 122 14.27 13.32 -0.21
CA ALA A 122 13.49 12.56 -1.16
C ALA A 122 12.61 13.47 -2.05
N LEU A 123 11.93 14.43 -1.44
CA LEU A 123 11.09 15.39 -2.16
C LEU A 123 11.91 16.30 -3.08
N SER A 124 13.10 16.76 -2.63
CA SER A 124 13.99 17.59 -3.42
C SER A 124 14.49 16.87 -4.66
N LEU A 125 14.93 15.61 -4.53
CA LEU A 125 15.37 14.79 -5.66
C LEU A 125 14.25 14.57 -6.69
N TRP A 126 13.04 14.30 -6.23
CA TRP A 126 11.89 14.18 -7.14
C TRP A 126 11.48 15.52 -7.76
N TRP A 127 11.66 16.63 -7.02
CA TRP A 127 11.34 17.96 -7.54
C TRP A 127 12.26 18.39 -8.68
N GLU A 128 13.54 18.05 -8.63
CA GLU A 128 14.51 18.33 -9.67
C GLU A 128 14.22 17.60 -10.99
N SER A 129 13.57 16.42 -10.92
CA SER A 129 13.17 15.67 -12.10
C SER A 129 11.80 16.12 -12.63
N PRO A 130 11.72 16.61 -13.88
CA PRO A 130 10.43 17.02 -14.47
C PRO A 130 9.35 15.95 -14.47
N GLU A 131 9.74 14.67 -14.62
CA GLU A 131 8.81 13.54 -14.67
C GLU A 131 8.26 13.21 -13.29
N HIS A 132 9.15 13.13 -12.27
CA HIS A 132 8.74 12.90 -10.89
C HIS A 132 7.90 14.08 -10.36
N ARG A 133 8.30 15.32 -10.65
CA ARG A 133 7.53 16.52 -10.29
C ARG A 133 6.13 16.52 -10.91
N ARG A 134 5.98 16.05 -12.16
CA ARG A 134 4.68 15.92 -12.80
C ARG A 134 3.77 14.96 -12.04
N ASN A 135 4.31 13.85 -11.51
CA ASN A 135 3.54 12.95 -10.65
C ASN A 135 3.17 13.61 -9.32
N LEU A 136 4.09 14.28 -8.64
CA LEU A 136 3.80 14.99 -7.38
C LEU A 136 2.66 15.99 -7.53
N LEU A 137 2.60 16.70 -8.68
CA LEU A 137 1.65 17.77 -8.94
C LEU A 137 0.44 17.35 -9.80
N ASN A 138 0.28 16.08 -10.12
CA ASN A 138 -0.86 15.65 -10.92
C ASN A 138 -2.18 15.84 -10.14
N PRO A 139 -3.12 16.68 -10.65
CA PRO A 139 -4.36 16.99 -9.94
C PRO A 139 -5.36 15.83 -9.91
N ALA A 140 -5.13 14.80 -10.73
CA ALA A 140 -6.02 13.64 -10.78
C ALA A 140 -5.87 12.72 -9.57
N TRP A 141 -4.68 12.65 -8.96
CA TRP A 141 -4.39 11.73 -7.86
C TRP A 141 -5.27 11.97 -6.64
N ARG A 142 -5.65 10.89 -5.95
CA ARG A 142 -6.46 10.91 -4.73
C ARG A 142 -5.87 10.07 -3.61
N GLU A 143 -5.09 9.06 -3.95
CA GLU A 143 -4.50 8.11 -3.01
C GLU A 143 -3.02 7.95 -3.30
N ILE A 144 -2.25 7.60 -2.25
CA ILE A 144 -0.82 7.33 -2.34
C ILE A 144 -0.46 6.16 -1.44
N GLY A 145 0.42 5.30 -1.91
CA GLY A 145 1.17 4.32 -1.13
C GLY A 145 2.64 4.67 -1.14
N ILE A 146 3.33 4.38 -0.04
CA ILE A 146 4.73 4.70 0.13
C ILE A 146 5.43 3.50 0.75
N SER A 147 6.60 3.17 0.22
CA SER A 147 7.57 2.25 0.81
C SER A 147 8.92 2.93 0.90
N ALA A 148 9.54 2.87 2.07
CA ALA A 148 10.93 3.23 2.30
C ALA A 148 11.64 2.02 2.90
N LEU A 149 12.27 1.24 2.02
CA LEU A 149 12.91 -0.03 2.36
C LEU A 149 14.42 0.18 2.52
N HIS A 150 14.95 -0.12 3.71
CA HIS A 150 16.39 -0.27 3.90
C HIS A 150 16.81 -1.70 3.51
N ALA A 151 17.82 -1.80 2.65
CA ALA A 151 18.40 -3.06 2.21
C ALA A 151 19.91 -3.05 2.46
N ALA A 152 20.37 -3.95 3.33
CA ALA A 152 21.79 -4.12 3.57
C ALA A 152 22.44 -4.94 2.44
N GLN A 153 23.63 -4.53 2.01
CA GLN A 153 24.45 -5.22 1.01
C GLN A 153 23.67 -5.56 -0.26
N ALA A 154 22.86 -4.62 -0.76
CA ALA A 154 22.02 -4.83 -1.93
C ALA A 154 22.86 -5.14 -3.18
N PRO A 155 22.53 -6.20 -3.93
CA PRO A 155 23.32 -6.67 -5.08
C PRO A 155 23.13 -5.80 -6.33
N GLY A 156 23.76 -6.24 -7.43
CA GLY A 156 23.56 -5.68 -8.77
C GLY A 156 23.99 -4.22 -8.87
N ILE A 157 23.08 -3.35 -9.31
CA ILE A 157 23.38 -1.92 -9.50
C ILE A 157 23.74 -1.18 -8.21
N TYR A 158 23.37 -1.74 -7.06
CA TYR A 158 23.67 -1.16 -5.74
C TYR A 158 25.09 -1.49 -5.26
N GLY A 159 25.82 -2.38 -5.94
CA GLY A 159 27.23 -2.67 -5.69
C GLY A 159 27.54 -3.31 -4.33
N GLY A 160 26.60 -3.98 -3.70
CA GLY A 160 26.75 -4.55 -2.35
C GLY A 160 26.70 -3.52 -1.23
N LEU A 161 26.21 -2.33 -1.50
CA LEU A 161 26.08 -1.25 -0.52
C LEU A 161 24.77 -1.38 0.29
N ASP A 162 24.77 -0.78 1.47
CA ASP A 162 23.56 -0.54 2.24
C ASP A 162 22.81 0.63 1.60
N VAL A 163 21.56 0.42 1.23
CA VAL A 163 20.76 1.41 0.50
C VAL A 163 19.36 1.56 1.10
N THR A 164 18.79 2.73 0.94
CA THR A 164 17.36 2.96 1.14
C THR A 164 16.70 3.17 -0.21
N ILE A 165 15.68 2.35 -0.52
CA ILE A 165 14.89 2.45 -1.75
C ILE A 165 13.52 3.02 -1.36
N VAL A 166 13.13 4.13 -1.98
CA VAL A 166 11.83 4.76 -1.74
C VAL A 166 10.99 4.67 -3.01
N THR A 167 9.82 4.04 -2.87
CA THR A 167 8.81 3.92 -3.92
C THR A 167 7.54 4.63 -3.47
N THR A 168 6.98 5.50 -4.34
CA THR A 168 5.65 6.06 -4.13
C THR A 168 4.75 5.69 -5.29
N ASP A 169 3.66 4.99 -4.99
CA ASP A 169 2.60 4.67 -5.94
C ASP A 169 1.43 5.64 -5.75
N PHE A 170 1.11 6.39 -6.79
CA PHE A 170 -0.06 7.28 -6.83
C PHE A 170 -1.24 6.56 -7.46
N GLY A 171 -2.46 6.89 -7.03
CA GLY A 171 -3.64 6.27 -7.58
C GLY A 171 -4.88 7.15 -7.56
N VAL A 172 -5.75 6.88 -8.53
CA VAL A 172 -7.12 7.35 -8.56
C VAL A 172 -8.01 6.26 -9.15
N ARG A 173 -9.18 6.06 -8.52
CA ARG A 173 -10.23 5.18 -9.02
C ARG A 173 -11.59 5.77 -8.67
N ARG A 174 -12.54 5.73 -9.61
CA ARG A 174 -13.89 6.29 -9.49
C ARG A 174 -14.87 5.71 -10.50
#